data_7701c5205954cf569de9e346a8ef3e1d
#
_entry.id   7701c5205954cf569de9e346a8ef3e1d
#
_cell.length_a   1.000
_cell.length_b   1.000
_cell.length_c   1.000
_cell.angle_alpha   90.00
_cell.angle_beta   90.00
_cell.angle_gamma   90.00
#
_symmetry.space_group_name_H-M   'P 1'
#
loop_
_entity.id
_entity.type
_entity.pdbx_description
1 polymer ?
#
loop_
_entity_poly.entity_id
_entity_poly.type
_entity_poly.pdbx_seq_one_letter_code
_entity_poly.pdbx_strand_id
1 'polypeptide(L)'
;MSARRPLAGRIFSNMNNTNYQKISRASELSGSDRLLYRALEIFPGFLSWLTLIGLFFLSIISPFFAAIFIIIFDIYWLLLVVYLIIHLLAAYKKMRAHLEQDWEKKLQDLPAAARVLPFSWTEIIQVIIFPTYQEGLEIIRASFRALLQSGWPAEKLIVVLATEKRAGPEAQVRAETIRQEFGHCFRAFLVTIHPDNIPGEIKGKGSNQAWAARKLRDKIIEPAHFDPKKILVNIFDIDSIIFPGYFHCLAYHFLTAEKPYRSSYQPIPIYHNNIWQAPFFSRVSAYSNSFWQMMQQIRCEKLATYSSHALTWTALLEIDFWAPNMVSEDSRIFWHLFLHYRGDYRVIPLHFPISMDATMDKSFWQSAKNLYRQQRR
;
A
#
# COMPACT_ATOMS: atom_id res chain seq x y z
N MET A 1 -8.13 -19.67 45.21
CA MET A 1 -7.37 -18.61 44.55
C MET A 1 -7.80 -18.54 43.08
N SER A 2 -8.70 -17.62 42.75
CA SER A 2 -9.23 -17.45 41.39
C SER A 2 -8.24 -16.59 40.57
N ALA A 3 -7.57 -17.20 39.62
CA ALA A 3 -6.65 -16.50 38.71
C ALA A 3 -7.50 -15.52 37.82
N ARG A 4 -7.30 -14.22 38.04
CA ARG A 4 -7.87 -13.17 37.14
C ARG A 4 -7.23 -13.32 35.77
N ARG A 5 -8.04 -13.72 34.78
CA ARG A 5 -7.61 -13.66 33.36
C ARG A 5 -7.24 -12.22 32.99
N PRO A 6 -6.15 -11.99 32.23
CA PRO A 6 -5.76 -10.64 31.84
C PRO A 6 -6.86 -9.98 30.99
N LEU A 7 -6.97 -8.67 31.08
CA LEU A 7 -7.99 -7.83 30.41
C LEU A 7 -8.11 -8.12 28.89
N ALA A 8 -6.99 -8.45 28.24
CA ALA A 8 -6.98 -8.87 26.85
C ALA A 8 -7.87 -10.10 26.55
N GLY A 9 -7.90 -11.08 27.47
CA GLY A 9 -8.74 -12.28 27.32
C GLY A 9 -10.24 -12.02 27.43
N ARG A 10 -10.67 -10.94 28.08
CA ARG A 10 -12.09 -10.56 28.17
C ARG A 10 -12.58 -9.81 26.91
N ILE A 11 -11.70 -9.03 26.27
CA ILE A 11 -12.04 -8.33 25.03
C ILE A 11 -12.27 -9.33 23.89
N PHE A 12 -11.50 -10.43 23.86
CA PHE A 12 -11.60 -11.43 22.79
C PHE A 12 -12.72 -12.47 23.02
N SER A 13 -13.29 -12.64 24.23
CA SER A 13 -14.31 -13.66 24.50
C SER A 13 -15.72 -13.27 24.08
N ASN A 14 -16.01 -11.98 23.90
CA ASN A 14 -17.33 -11.49 23.43
C ASN A 14 -17.41 -11.26 21.92
N MET A 15 -16.39 -11.65 21.15
CA MET A 15 -16.29 -11.39 19.71
C MET A 15 -17.07 -12.38 18.81
N ASN A 16 -17.96 -13.20 19.38
CA ASN A 16 -18.51 -14.35 18.66
C ASN A 16 -19.55 -14.06 17.56
N ASN A 17 -20.00 -12.79 17.35
CA ASN A 17 -20.99 -12.49 16.31
C ASN A 17 -20.74 -11.23 15.46
N THR A 18 -19.77 -10.41 15.80
CA THR A 18 -19.47 -9.20 15.02
C THR A 18 -18.14 -9.38 14.31
N ASN A 19 -18.14 -9.39 12.97
CA ASN A 19 -16.90 -9.45 12.22
C ASN A 19 -16.21 -8.07 12.21
N TYR A 20 -15.51 -7.75 13.30
CA TYR A 20 -14.81 -6.47 13.48
C TYR A 20 -13.80 -6.15 12.37
N GLN A 21 -13.32 -7.16 11.65
CA GLN A 21 -12.41 -6.95 10.52
C GLN A 21 -13.08 -6.25 9.33
N LYS A 22 -14.41 -6.32 9.23
CA LYS A 22 -15.20 -5.68 8.17
C LYS A 22 -15.73 -4.29 8.56
N ILE A 23 -15.58 -3.89 9.84
CA ILE A 23 -16.07 -2.61 10.33
C ILE A 23 -15.13 -1.49 9.88
N SER A 24 -15.71 -0.44 9.30
CA SER A 24 -14.99 0.74 8.82
C SER A 24 -15.39 2.03 9.53
N ARG A 25 -16.54 2.05 10.22
CA ARG A 25 -17.12 3.26 10.83
C ARG A 25 -17.79 2.97 12.16
N ALA A 26 -17.74 3.94 13.07
CA ALA A 26 -18.47 3.87 14.34
C ALA A 26 -19.98 3.60 14.19
N SER A 27 -20.59 4.06 13.07
CA SER A 27 -22.01 3.84 12.79
C SER A 27 -22.41 2.39 12.53
N GLU A 28 -21.44 1.53 12.22
CA GLU A 28 -21.62 0.09 12.00
C GLU A 28 -21.59 -0.70 13.33
N LEU A 29 -21.28 -0.01 14.44
CA LEU A 29 -21.24 -0.56 15.79
C LEU A 29 -22.42 -0.05 16.64
N SER A 30 -22.73 -0.74 17.72
CA SER A 30 -23.75 -0.37 18.70
C SER A 30 -23.21 -0.44 20.13
N GLY A 31 -23.93 0.17 21.08
CA GLY A 31 -23.62 0.10 22.52
C GLY A 31 -22.24 0.59 22.90
N SER A 32 -21.58 -0.12 23.79
CA SER A 32 -20.24 0.21 24.34
C SER A 32 -19.16 0.23 23.27
N ASP A 33 -19.25 -0.63 22.26
CA ASP A 33 -18.22 -0.72 21.21
C ASP A 33 -18.22 0.52 20.33
N ARG A 34 -19.41 1.07 20.03
CA ARG A 34 -19.53 2.35 19.33
C ARG A 34 -18.93 3.50 20.13
N LEU A 35 -19.18 3.55 21.44
CA LEU A 35 -18.63 4.58 22.30
C LEU A 35 -17.10 4.50 22.38
N LEU A 36 -16.56 3.29 22.55
CA LEU A 36 -15.13 3.07 22.58
C LEU A 36 -14.48 3.47 21.24
N TYR A 37 -15.06 3.05 20.12
CA TYR A 37 -14.57 3.40 18.79
C TYR A 37 -14.53 4.92 18.61
N ARG A 38 -15.62 5.62 18.96
CA ARG A 38 -15.69 7.11 18.90
C ARG A 38 -14.70 7.78 19.84
N ALA A 39 -14.51 7.27 21.04
CA ALA A 39 -13.51 7.78 21.97
C ALA A 39 -12.09 7.67 21.39
N LEU A 40 -11.75 6.52 20.80
CA LEU A 40 -10.46 6.31 20.17
C LEU A 40 -10.24 7.19 18.91
N GLU A 41 -11.31 7.44 18.11
CA GLU A 41 -11.22 8.37 16.98
C GLU A 41 -10.99 9.83 17.42
N ILE A 42 -11.62 10.25 18.50
CA ILE A 42 -11.55 11.64 19.00
C ILE A 42 -10.23 11.88 19.76
N PHE A 43 -9.72 10.88 20.46
CA PHE A 43 -8.63 11.01 21.42
C PHE A 43 -7.34 11.66 20.87
N PRO A 44 -6.82 11.31 19.68
CA PRO A 44 -5.62 11.96 19.13
C PRO A 44 -5.83 13.45 18.85
N GLY A 45 -6.98 13.82 18.29
CA GLY A 45 -7.34 15.21 18.02
C GLY A 45 -7.53 16.00 19.31
N PHE A 46 -8.19 15.41 20.31
CA PHE A 46 -8.36 16.00 21.64
C PHE A 46 -7.00 16.28 22.30
N LEU A 47 -6.07 15.31 22.29
CA LEU A 47 -4.74 15.51 22.85
C LEU A 47 -3.96 16.64 22.15
N SER A 48 -4.04 16.72 20.82
CA SER A 48 -3.39 17.80 20.06
C SER A 48 -3.90 19.17 20.47
N TRP A 49 -5.23 19.34 20.51
CA TRP A 49 -5.84 20.60 20.94
C TRP A 49 -5.58 20.91 22.42
N LEU A 50 -5.65 19.90 23.30
CA LEU A 50 -5.34 20.06 24.71
C LEU A 50 -3.90 20.55 24.91
N THR A 51 -2.95 20.01 24.16
CA THR A 51 -1.53 20.43 24.24
C THR A 51 -1.37 21.87 23.78
N LEU A 52 -1.94 22.27 22.64
CA LEU A 52 -1.83 23.63 22.10
C LEU A 52 -2.48 24.67 23.04
N ILE A 53 -3.73 24.42 23.44
CA ILE A 53 -4.49 25.32 24.31
C ILE A 53 -3.87 25.32 25.73
N GLY A 54 -3.52 24.14 26.24
CA GLY A 54 -2.88 23.97 27.54
C GLY A 54 -1.56 24.72 27.64
N LEU A 55 -0.71 24.66 26.61
CA LEU A 55 0.56 25.39 26.59
C LEU A 55 0.35 26.92 26.58
N PHE A 56 -0.68 27.39 25.84
CA PHE A 56 -1.05 28.80 25.85
C PHE A 56 -1.40 29.27 27.27
N PHE A 57 -2.29 28.56 27.97
CA PHE A 57 -2.64 28.89 29.33
C PHE A 57 -1.48 28.70 30.32
N LEU A 58 -0.68 27.66 30.15
CA LEU A 58 0.49 27.42 30.98
C LEU A 58 1.52 28.56 30.85
N SER A 59 1.65 29.17 29.66
CA SER A 59 2.55 30.30 29.45
C SER A 59 2.13 31.56 30.22
N ILE A 60 0.83 31.72 30.49
CA ILE A 60 0.28 32.82 31.28
C ILE A 60 0.40 32.53 32.77
N ILE A 61 0.05 31.32 33.21
CA ILE A 61 0.00 30.94 34.63
C ILE A 61 1.40 30.72 35.19
N SER A 62 2.26 30.06 34.43
CA SER A 62 3.63 29.72 34.83
C SER A 62 4.58 29.65 33.64
N PRO A 63 5.18 30.80 33.24
CA PRO A 63 6.14 30.87 32.14
C PRO A 63 7.33 29.91 32.32
N PHE A 64 7.72 29.65 33.56
CA PHE A 64 8.82 28.73 33.89
C PHE A 64 8.52 27.31 33.42
N PHE A 65 7.35 26.75 33.74
CA PHE A 65 6.99 25.39 33.29
C PHE A 65 6.70 25.34 31.77
N ALA A 66 6.17 26.42 31.20
CA ALA A 66 6.02 26.51 29.75
C ALA A 66 7.38 26.48 29.03
N ALA A 67 8.40 27.20 29.56
CA ALA A 67 9.73 27.16 29.00
C ALA A 67 10.37 25.79 29.11
N ILE A 68 10.25 25.09 30.26
CA ILE A 68 10.73 23.72 30.42
C ILE A 68 10.07 22.78 29.40
N PHE A 69 8.75 22.89 29.21
CA PHE A 69 8.02 22.07 28.24
C PHE A 69 8.57 22.29 26.82
N ILE A 70 8.75 23.55 26.40
CA ILE A 70 9.29 23.89 25.07
C ILE A 70 10.70 23.35 24.89
N ILE A 71 11.58 23.50 25.88
CA ILE A 71 12.96 22.98 25.80
C ILE A 71 12.94 21.46 25.65
N ILE A 72 12.16 20.72 26.43
CA ILE A 72 12.03 19.26 26.32
C ILE A 72 11.48 18.88 24.94
N PHE A 73 10.48 19.59 24.45
CA PHE A 73 9.88 19.39 23.14
C PHE A 73 10.91 19.61 22.01
N ASP A 74 11.69 20.69 22.08
CA ASP A 74 12.72 21.00 21.08
C ASP A 74 13.86 19.97 21.09
N ILE A 75 14.31 19.54 22.28
CA ILE A 75 15.30 18.46 22.41
C ILE A 75 14.77 17.16 21.80
N TYR A 76 13.53 16.80 22.10
CA TYR A 76 12.88 15.60 21.53
C TYR A 76 12.88 15.68 19.99
N TRP A 77 12.45 16.81 19.43
CA TRP A 77 12.41 16.99 17.97
C TRP A 77 13.80 17.01 17.34
N LEU A 78 14.78 17.63 17.98
CA LEU A 78 16.17 17.60 17.51
C LEU A 78 16.70 16.16 17.44
N LEU A 79 16.53 15.39 18.50
CA LEU A 79 16.94 13.99 18.53
C LEU A 79 16.21 13.16 17.49
N LEU A 80 14.90 13.40 17.31
CA LEU A 80 14.09 12.74 16.29
C LEU A 80 14.61 13.06 14.89
N VAL A 81 14.93 14.31 14.58
CA VAL A 81 15.47 14.72 13.26
C VAL A 81 16.80 14.02 13.00
N VAL A 82 17.71 13.99 13.97
CA VAL A 82 18.99 13.27 13.84
C VAL A 82 18.76 11.79 13.57
N TYR A 83 17.86 11.17 14.34
CA TYR A 83 17.47 9.77 14.16
C TYR A 83 16.93 9.53 12.73
N LEU A 84 16.02 10.40 12.24
CA LEU A 84 15.44 10.28 10.90
C LEU A 84 16.50 10.42 9.79
N ILE A 85 17.45 11.34 9.95
CA ILE A 85 18.56 11.55 8.99
C ILE A 85 19.42 10.28 8.90
N ILE A 86 19.80 9.69 10.01
CA ILE A 86 20.61 8.46 10.04
C ILE A 86 19.90 7.33 9.31
N HIS A 87 18.59 7.14 9.60
CA HIS A 87 17.81 6.10 8.94
C HIS A 87 17.58 6.36 7.46
N LEU A 88 17.39 7.62 7.06
CA LEU A 88 17.27 8.02 5.66
C LEU A 88 18.54 7.71 4.87
N LEU A 89 19.70 8.07 5.42
CA LEU A 89 21.00 7.80 4.77
C LEU A 89 21.24 6.29 4.63
N ALA A 90 20.93 5.52 5.67
CA ALA A 90 21.03 4.06 5.62
C ALA A 90 20.06 3.44 4.58
N ALA A 91 18.83 3.94 4.52
CA ALA A 91 17.83 3.51 3.55
C ALA A 91 18.23 3.84 2.11
N TYR A 92 18.73 5.06 1.89
CA TYR A 92 19.23 5.50 0.58
C TYR A 92 20.40 4.62 0.10
N LYS A 93 21.37 4.35 0.98
CA LYS A 93 22.50 3.46 0.66
C LYS A 93 22.02 2.05 0.27
N LYS A 94 21.06 1.49 1.01
CA LYS A 94 20.47 0.18 0.68
C LYS A 94 19.71 0.21 -0.65
N MET A 95 18.91 1.23 -0.87
CA MET A 95 18.17 1.40 -2.13
C MET A 95 19.13 1.46 -3.33
N ARG A 96 20.22 2.24 -3.22
CA ARG A 96 21.24 2.29 -4.27
C ARG A 96 21.87 0.94 -4.54
N ALA A 97 22.26 0.21 -3.48
CA ALA A 97 22.83 -1.12 -3.61
C ALA A 97 21.84 -2.13 -4.26
N HIS A 98 20.54 -2.02 -3.95
CA HIS A 98 19.52 -2.87 -4.54
C HIS A 98 19.24 -2.54 -6.01
N LEU A 99 19.35 -1.26 -6.43
CA LEU A 99 19.26 -0.86 -7.84
C LEU A 99 20.45 -1.34 -8.67
N GLU A 100 21.64 -1.40 -8.09
CA GLU A 100 22.88 -1.83 -8.75
C GLU A 100 23.01 -3.37 -8.77
N GLN A 101 22.23 -4.08 -7.95
CA GLN A 101 22.24 -5.54 -7.87
C GLN A 101 21.59 -6.15 -9.09
N ASP A 102 22.28 -7.08 -9.74
CA ASP A 102 21.70 -7.98 -10.74
C ASP A 102 20.80 -9.02 -10.04
N TRP A 103 19.53 -8.68 -9.91
CA TRP A 103 18.55 -9.54 -9.25
C TRP A 103 18.17 -10.76 -10.07
N GLU A 104 18.23 -10.68 -11.40
CA GLU A 104 17.95 -11.82 -12.26
C GLU A 104 19.00 -12.91 -12.05
N LYS A 105 20.27 -12.55 -12.15
CA LYS A 105 21.38 -13.48 -11.87
C LYS A 105 21.31 -14.04 -10.45
N LYS A 106 21.08 -13.17 -9.46
CA LYS A 106 20.97 -13.58 -8.05
C LYS A 106 19.84 -14.58 -7.82
N LEU A 107 18.74 -14.45 -8.56
CA LEU A 107 17.59 -15.34 -8.49
C LEU A 107 17.85 -16.66 -9.23
N GLN A 108 18.55 -16.60 -10.38
CA GLN A 108 18.98 -17.80 -11.13
C GLN A 108 19.96 -18.63 -10.33
N ASP A 109 20.92 -17.98 -9.67
CA ASP A 109 21.96 -18.63 -8.84
C ASP A 109 21.45 -19.07 -7.46
N LEU A 110 20.17 -18.82 -7.11
CA LEU A 110 19.61 -19.17 -5.80
C LEU A 110 19.49 -20.68 -5.62
N PRO A 111 20.31 -21.31 -4.76
CA PRO A 111 20.29 -22.75 -4.56
C PRO A 111 18.96 -23.22 -3.94
N ALA A 112 18.53 -24.43 -4.27
CA ALA A 112 17.30 -25.00 -3.73
C ALA A 112 17.28 -25.05 -2.20
N ALA A 113 18.42 -25.32 -1.56
CA ALA A 113 18.56 -25.37 -0.11
C ALA A 113 18.39 -23.98 0.59
N ALA A 114 18.56 -22.88 -0.14
CA ALA A 114 18.35 -21.53 0.37
C ALA A 114 16.92 -21.02 0.19
N ARG A 115 16.07 -21.78 -0.49
CA ARG A 115 14.65 -21.46 -0.68
C ARG A 115 13.84 -22.02 0.50
N VAL A 116 12.90 -21.23 0.97
CA VAL A 116 11.89 -21.70 1.93
C VAL A 116 10.75 -22.43 1.19
N LEU A 117 10.51 -22.06 -0.07
CA LEU A 117 9.48 -22.65 -0.91
C LEU A 117 10.05 -23.75 -1.82
N PRO A 118 9.28 -24.84 -2.08
CA PRO A 118 9.78 -26.02 -2.80
C PRO A 118 9.82 -25.87 -4.33
N PHE A 119 9.55 -24.66 -4.87
CA PHE A 119 9.51 -24.40 -6.31
C PHE A 119 10.50 -23.30 -6.72
N SER A 120 10.72 -23.20 -8.03
CA SER A 120 11.61 -22.22 -8.64
C SER A 120 10.88 -20.89 -8.95
N TRP A 121 11.66 -19.82 -9.13
CA TRP A 121 11.13 -18.54 -9.57
C TRP A 121 10.44 -18.64 -10.95
N THR A 122 10.87 -19.61 -11.78
CA THR A 122 10.29 -19.86 -13.10
C THR A 122 8.84 -20.34 -13.03
N GLU A 123 8.36 -20.74 -11.86
CA GLU A 123 6.99 -21.17 -11.63
C GLU A 123 6.09 -20.04 -11.07
N ILE A 124 6.69 -18.89 -10.71
CA ILE A 124 5.96 -17.76 -10.14
C ILE A 124 5.24 -16.98 -11.24
N ILE A 125 3.95 -16.76 -11.01
CA ILE A 125 3.11 -15.87 -11.81
C ILE A 125 3.00 -14.52 -11.09
N GLN A 126 3.30 -13.44 -11.78
CA GLN A 126 3.06 -12.09 -11.30
C GLN A 126 1.70 -11.61 -11.81
N VAL A 127 0.79 -11.34 -10.91
CA VAL A 127 -0.47 -10.66 -11.21
C VAL A 127 -0.26 -9.17 -10.95
N ILE A 128 -0.63 -8.34 -11.91
CA ILE A 128 -0.56 -6.88 -11.81
C ILE A 128 -1.97 -6.33 -11.93
N ILE A 129 -2.41 -5.57 -10.91
CA ILE A 129 -3.68 -4.87 -10.93
C ILE A 129 -3.40 -3.37 -10.98
N PHE A 130 -3.87 -2.71 -12.03
CA PHE A 130 -3.82 -1.27 -12.24
C PHE A 130 -5.22 -0.68 -12.09
N PRO A 131 -5.60 -0.17 -10.90
CA PRO A 131 -6.82 0.62 -10.76
C PRO A 131 -6.65 1.95 -11.51
N THR A 132 -7.64 2.29 -12.34
CA THR A 132 -7.66 3.54 -13.10
C THR A 132 -9.05 4.18 -13.03
N TYR A 133 -9.10 5.51 -13.12
CA TYR A 133 -10.35 6.28 -13.10
C TYR A 133 -10.46 7.18 -14.34
N GLN A 134 -9.74 8.29 -14.36
CA GLN A 134 -9.80 9.28 -15.45
C GLN A 134 -8.42 9.65 -16.00
N GLU A 135 -7.40 8.89 -15.66
CA GLU A 135 -6.03 9.14 -16.11
C GLU A 135 -5.93 9.10 -17.64
N GLY A 136 -5.01 9.93 -18.15
CA GLY A 136 -4.80 10.08 -19.59
C GLY A 136 -4.15 8.84 -20.21
N LEU A 137 -4.42 8.61 -21.50
CA LEU A 137 -3.94 7.45 -22.23
C LEU A 137 -2.40 7.33 -22.20
N GLU A 138 -1.67 8.45 -22.26
CA GLU A 138 -0.20 8.44 -22.23
C GLU A 138 0.36 7.99 -20.88
N ILE A 139 -0.30 8.34 -19.78
CA ILE A 139 0.11 7.86 -18.44
C ILE A 139 -0.03 6.34 -18.40
N ILE A 140 -1.18 5.82 -18.84
CA ILE A 140 -1.43 4.38 -18.86
C ILE A 140 -0.41 3.68 -19.77
N ARG A 141 -0.15 4.20 -20.98
CA ARG A 141 0.85 3.66 -21.90
C ARG A 141 2.26 3.61 -21.29
N ALA A 142 2.65 4.66 -20.55
CA ALA A 142 3.96 4.72 -19.93
C ALA A 142 4.15 3.57 -18.92
N SER A 143 3.15 3.31 -18.08
CA SER A 143 3.17 2.21 -17.11
C SER A 143 3.20 0.83 -17.77
N PHE A 144 2.45 0.64 -18.85
CA PHE A 144 2.47 -0.62 -19.60
C PHE A 144 3.79 -0.86 -20.32
N ARG A 145 4.40 0.19 -20.90
CA ARG A 145 5.75 0.09 -21.48
C ARG A 145 6.79 -0.25 -20.43
N ALA A 146 6.74 0.39 -19.26
CA ALA A 146 7.63 0.10 -18.15
C ALA A 146 7.46 -1.35 -17.65
N LEU A 147 6.23 -1.84 -17.61
CA LEU A 147 5.95 -3.24 -17.24
C LEU A 147 6.60 -4.23 -18.22
N LEU A 148 6.53 -4.00 -19.52
CA LEU A 148 7.20 -4.83 -20.53
C LEU A 148 8.72 -4.74 -20.47
N GLN A 149 9.25 -3.60 -20.01
CA GLN A 149 10.69 -3.36 -19.83
C GLN A 149 11.21 -3.82 -18.47
N SER A 150 10.37 -4.38 -17.61
CA SER A 150 10.74 -4.81 -16.25
C SER A 150 11.76 -5.96 -16.20
N GLY A 151 11.96 -6.65 -17.32
CA GLY A 151 12.83 -7.82 -17.43
C GLY A 151 12.17 -9.14 -17.02
N TRP A 152 11.01 -9.13 -16.39
CA TRP A 152 10.27 -10.37 -16.08
C TRP A 152 9.63 -10.95 -17.34
N PRO A 153 9.63 -12.29 -17.54
CA PRO A 153 9.03 -12.91 -18.72
C PRO A 153 7.54 -12.54 -18.86
N ALA A 154 7.18 -11.95 -19.99
CA ALA A 154 5.83 -11.43 -20.21
C ALA A 154 4.75 -12.55 -20.20
N GLU A 155 5.11 -13.76 -20.59
CA GLU A 155 4.27 -14.95 -20.51
C GLU A 155 4.01 -15.43 -19.05
N LYS A 156 4.60 -14.76 -18.07
CA LYS A 156 4.35 -14.96 -16.63
C LYS A 156 3.67 -13.78 -15.96
N LEU A 157 3.28 -12.79 -16.75
CA LEU A 157 2.51 -11.64 -16.30
C LEU A 157 1.02 -11.83 -16.64
N ILE A 158 0.17 -11.70 -15.63
CA ILE A 158 -1.28 -11.55 -15.79
C ILE A 158 -1.62 -10.12 -15.39
N VAL A 159 -2.19 -9.36 -16.32
CA VAL A 159 -2.45 -7.92 -16.10
C VAL A 159 -3.94 -7.64 -16.08
N VAL A 160 -4.36 -6.89 -15.09
CA VAL A 160 -5.74 -6.42 -14.92
C VAL A 160 -5.77 -4.90 -14.95
N LEU A 161 -6.44 -4.34 -15.95
CA LEU A 161 -6.77 -2.91 -15.98
C LEU A 161 -8.17 -2.72 -15.39
N ALA A 162 -8.20 -2.19 -14.17
CA ALA A 162 -9.42 -2.08 -13.38
C ALA A 162 -10.03 -0.69 -13.52
N THR A 163 -11.07 -0.55 -14.33
CA THR A 163 -11.79 0.70 -14.56
C THR A 163 -13.07 0.78 -13.71
N GLU A 164 -13.63 1.98 -13.60
CA GLU A 164 -14.89 2.21 -12.91
C GLU A 164 -15.95 2.72 -13.91
N LYS A 165 -17.20 2.25 -13.81
CA LYS A 165 -18.31 2.69 -14.65
C LYS A 165 -18.55 4.21 -14.56
N ARG A 166 -18.40 4.77 -13.35
CA ARG A 166 -18.55 6.20 -13.09
C ARG A 166 -17.47 7.09 -13.73
N ALA A 167 -16.36 6.49 -14.21
CA ALA A 167 -15.33 7.23 -14.94
C ALA A 167 -15.79 7.69 -16.33
N GLY A 168 -16.93 7.15 -16.80
CA GLY A 168 -17.56 7.52 -18.05
C GLY A 168 -17.07 6.72 -19.26
N PRO A 169 -17.69 6.94 -20.43
CA PRO A 169 -17.39 6.16 -21.63
C PRO A 169 -15.98 6.35 -22.16
N GLU A 170 -15.41 7.54 -22.01
CA GLU A 170 -14.03 7.81 -22.46
C GLU A 170 -12.98 6.94 -21.73
N ALA A 171 -13.20 6.65 -20.44
CA ALA A 171 -12.32 5.75 -19.70
C ALA A 171 -12.38 4.32 -20.24
N GLN A 172 -13.56 3.88 -20.68
CA GLN A 172 -13.74 2.57 -21.29
C GLN A 172 -13.10 2.49 -22.68
N VAL A 173 -13.19 3.55 -23.47
CA VAL A 173 -12.50 3.64 -24.77
C VAL A 173 -10.98 3.57 -24.57
N ARG A 174 -10.43 4.30 -23.58
CA ARG A 174 -9.00 4.23 -23.23
C ARG A 174 -8.59 2.81 -22.84
N ALA A 175 -9.38 2.16 -22.00
CA ALA A 175 -9.09 0.79 -21.56
C ALA A 175 -9.11 -0.21 -22.71
N GLU A 176 -10.04 -0.05 -23.66
CA GLU A 176 -10.09 -0.89 -24.86
C GLU A 176 -8.90 -0.62 -25.78
N THR A 177 -8.49 0.64 -25.95
CA THR A 177 -7.26 0.99 -26.69
C THR A 177 -6.03 0.30 -26.10
N ILE A 178 -5.86 0.35 -24.78
CA ILE A 178 -4.77 -0.34 -24.09
C ILE A 178 -4.85 -1.85 -24.25
N ARG A 179 -6.05 -2.42 -24.22
CA ARG A 179 -6.26 -3.86 -24.48
C ARG A 179 -5.79 -4.26 -25.88
N GLN A 180 -6.10 -3.45 -26.88
CA GLN A 180 -5.67 -3.69 -28.27
C GLN A 180 -4.16 -3.56 -28.43
N GLU A 181 -3.55 -2.54 -27.80
CA GLU A 181 -2.11 -2.27 -27.90
C GLU A 181 -1.25 -3.29 -27.14
N PHE A 182 -1.66 -3.69 -25.95
CA PHE A 182 -0.81 -4.46 -25.01
C PHE A 182 -1.37 -5.83 -24.62
N GLY A 183 -2.66 -6.09 -24.87
CA GLY A 183 -3.31 -7.30 -24.35
C GLY A 183 -2.69 -8.61 -24.82
N HIS A 184 -2.11 -8.63 -26.01
CA HIS A 184 -1.44 -9.80 -26.61
C HIS A 184 -0.01 -10.04 -26.07
N CYS A 185 0.57 -9.05 -25.35
CA CYS A 185 1.93 -9.15 -24.85
C CYS A 185 2.05 -10.02 -23.58
N PHE A 186 0.96 -10.24 -22.87
CA PHE A 186 0.97 -10.88 -21.55
C PHE A 186 0.35 -12.29 -21.61
N ARG A 187 0.62 -13.09 -20.58
CA ARG A 187 -0.02 -14.40 -20.42
C ARG A 187 -1.55 -14.30 -20.46
N ALA A 188 -2.09 -13.31 -19.80
CA ALA A 188 -3.50 -12.95 -19.85
C ALA A 188 -3.68 -11.46 -19.56
N PHE A 189 -4.67 -10.86 -20.19
CA PHE A 189 -5.04 -9.48 -19.98
C PHE A 189 -6.56 -9.38 -19.73
N LEU A 190 -6.93 -8.71 -18.66
CA LEU A 190 -8.33 -8.54 -18.26
C LEU A 190 -8.65 -7.05 -18.06
N VAL A 191 -9.65 -6.55 -18.75
CA VAL A 191 -10.28 -5.27 -18.39
C VAL A 191 -11.48 -5.57 -17.50
N THR A 192 -11.56 -4.92 -16.36
CA THR A 192 -12.73 -4.98 -15.48
C THR A 192 -13.39 -3.62 -15.35
N ILE A 193 -14.70 -3.62 -15.20
CA ILE A 193 -15.50 -2.40 -15.02
C ILE A 193 -16.23 -2.55 -13.69
N HIS A 194 -15.81 -1.78 -12.68
CA HIS A 194 -16.48 -1.76 -11.39
C HIS A 194 -17.84 -1.06 -11.52
N PRO A 195 -18.96 -1.71 -11.15
CA PRO A 195 -20.29 -1.11 -11.24
C PRO A 195 -20.45 0.08 -10.29
N ASP A 196 -21.39 0.95 -10.63
CA ASP A 196 -21.79 2.05 -9.75
C ASP A 196 -22.74 1.56 -8.65
N ASN A 197 -22.65 2.22 -7.47
CA ASN A 197 -23.64 2.15 -6.40
C ASN A 197 -23.89 0.73 -5.84
N ILE A 198 -22.83 -0.05 -5.67
CA ILE A 198 -22.91 -1.32 -4.93
C ILE A 198 -23.14 -0.98 -3.44
N PRO A 199 -24.23 -1.51 -2.83
CA PRO A 199 -24.52 -1.27 -1.41
C PRO A 199 -23.37 -1.72 -0.51
N GLY A 200 -22.99 -0.86 0.44
CA GLY A 200 -21.91 -1.15 1.40
C GLY A 200 -20.50 -0.85 0.89
N GLU A 201 -20.32 -0.45 -0.37
CA GLU A 201 -19.02 -0.07 -0.94
C GLU A 201 -18.83 1.45 -0.98
N ILE A 202 -17.58 1.88 -0.78
CA ILE A 202 -17.15 3.27 -1.00
C ILE A 202 -16.57 3.37 -2.40
N LYS A 203 -16.99 4.39 -3.16
CA LYS A 203 -16.44 4.67 -4.49
C LYS A 203 -14.96 5.02 -4.39
N GLY A 204 -14.11 4.26 -5.06
CA GLY A 204 -12.68 4.50 -5.08
C GLY A 204 -11.82 3.29 -5.41
N LYS A 205 -10.52 3.47 -5.27
CA LYS A 205 -9.49 2.47 -5.60
C LYS A 205 -9.72 1.13 -4.88
N GLY A 206 -10.05 1.15 -3.58
CA GLY A 206 -10.22 -0.07 -2.78
C GLY A 206 -11.34 -0.98 -3.29
N SER A 207 -12.53 -0.44 -3.56
CA SER A 207 -13.63 -1.22 -4.12
C SER A 207 -13.33 -1.72 -5.54
N ASN A 208 -12.71 -0.86 -6.37
CA ASN A 208 -12.34 -1.20 -7.73
C ASN A 208 -11.33 -2.36 -7.78
N GLN A 209 -10.27 -2.31 -6.99
CA GLN A 209 -9.25 -3.39 -6.95
C GLN A 209 -9.79 -4.68 -6.35
N ALA A 210 -10.66 -4.62 -5.35
CA ALA A 210 -11.34 -5.79 -4.79
C ALA A 210 -12.24 -6.48 -5.83
N TRP A 211 -13.02 -5.68 -6.57
CA TRP A 211 -13.83 -6.17 -7.69
C TRP A 211 -12.96 -6.82 -8.77
N ALA A 212 -11.89 -6.14 -9.17
CA ALA A 212 -10.96 -6.64 -10.18
C ALA A 212 -10.34 -7.98 -9.80
N ALA A 213 -9.91 -8.12 -8.55
CA ALA A 213 -9.34 -9.37 -8.03
C ALA A 213 -10.35 -10.53 -8.03
N ARG A 214 -11.61 -10.26 -7.62
CA ARG A 214 -12.67 -11.29 -7.70
C ARG A 214 -12.95 -11.70 -9.16
N LYS A 215 -13.02 -10.74 -10.08
CA LYS A 215 -13.18 -11.04 -11.50
C LYS A 215 -12.00 -11.79 -12.11
N LEU A 216 -10.79 -11.47 -11.67
CA LEU A 216 -9.59 -12.20 -12.07
C LEU A 216 -9.65 -13.65 -11.58
N ARG A 217 -10.03 -13.88 -10.31
CA ARG A 217 -10.25 -15.21 -9.76
C ARG A 217 -11.19 -16.02 -10.65
N ASP A 218 -12.41 -15.47 -10.85
CA ASP A 218 -13.52 -16.18 -11.50
C ASP A 218 -13.27 -16.41 -13.01
N LYS A 219 -12.56 -15.51 -13.69
CA LYS A 219 -12.40 -15.55 -15.16
C LYS A 219 -11.09 -16.16 -15.63
N ILE A 220 -10.02 -16.12 -14.81
CA ILE A 220 -8.68 -16.51 -15.26
C ILE A 220 -8.06 -17.52 -14.31
N ILE A 221 -7.98 -17.22 -13.00
CA ILE A 221 -7.20 -18.05 -12.07
C ILE A 221 -7.84 -19.43 -11.87
N GLU A 222 -9.11 -19.47 -11.52
CA GLU A 222 -9.83 -20.73 -11.29
C GLU A 222 -10.02 -21.55 -12.59
N PRO A 223 -10.48 -20.97 -13.71
CA PRO A 223 -10.66 -21.74 -14.96
C PRO A 223 -9.37 -22.30 -15.52
N ALA A 224 -8.24 -21.60 -15.34
CA ALA A 224 -6.94 -22.08 -15.80
C ALA A 224 -6.20 -22.95 -14.76
N HIS A 225 -6.83 -23.23 -13.61
CA HIS A 225 -6.29 -24.06 -12.53
C HIS A 225 -4.89 -23.64 -12.07
N PHE A 226 -4.63 -22.32 -11.98
CA PHE A 226 -3.37 -21.80 -11.46
C PHE A 226 -3.22 -22.16 -9.98
N ASP A 227 -2.02 -22.59 -9.57
CA ASP A 227 -1.70 -22.83 -8.17
C ASP A 227 -1.64 -21.51 -7.38
N PRO A 228 -2.57 -21.26 -6.44
CA PRO A 228 -2.60 -20.02 -5.64
C PRO A 228 -1.28 -19.75 -4.89
N LYS A 229 -0.52 -20.78 -4.56
CA LYS A 229 0.75 -20.67 -3.83
C LYS A 229 1.89 -20.09 -4.68
N LYS A 230 1.73 -20.10 -6.01
CA LYS A 230 2.73 -19.60 -6.96
C LYS A 230 2.39 -18.23 -7.54
N ILE A 231 1.37 -17.56 -7.00
CA ILE A 231 0.90 -16.26 -7.49
C ILE A 231 1.27 -15.16 -6.51
N LEU A 232 1.99 -14.15 -7.00
CA LEU A 232 2.21 -12.87 -6.34
C LEU A 232 1.34 -11.80 -7.00
N VAL A 233 0.65 -11.01 -6.19
CA VAL A 233 -0.22 -9.93 -6.64
C VAL A 233 0.43 -8.60 -6.34
N ASN A 234 0.59 -7.79 -7.36
CA ASN A 234 1.13 -6.45 -7.28
C ASN A 234 -0.01 -5.45 -7.56
N ILE A 235 -0.25 -4.52 -6.66
CA ILE A 235 -1.16 -3.41 -6.86
C ILE A 235 -0.32 -2.18 -7.12
N PHE A 236 -0.44 -1.62 -8.31
CA PHE A 236 0.26 -0.39 -8.68
C PHE A 236 -0.74 0.71 -9.00
N ASP A 237 -0.45 1.93 -8.56
CA ASP A 237 -1.14 3.08 -9.11
C ASP A 237 -0.84 3.19 -10.60
N ILE A 238 -1.80 3.64 -11.39
CA ILE A 238 -1.69 3.58 -12.87
C ILE A 238 -0.57 4.46 -13.44
N ASP A 239 -0.03 5.38 -12.66
CA ASP A 239 1.12 6.23 -12.98
C ASP A 239 2.46 5.63 -12.56
N SER A 240 2.47 4.38 -12.08
CA SER A 240 3.69 3.71 -11.61
C SER A 240 4.59 3.27 -12.77
N ILE A 241 5.85 3.69 -12.69
CA ILE A 241 6.92 3.24 -13.58
C ILE A 241 7.76 2.20 -12.83
N ILE A 242 7.71 0.97 -13.30
CA ILE A 242 8.39 -0.17 -12.70
C ILE A 242 9.78 -0.26 -13.29
N PHE A 243 10.83 -0.24 -12.44
CA PHE A 243 12.20 -0.38 -12.90
C PHE A 243 12.56 -1.82 -13.22
N PRO A 244 13.48 -2.06 -14.18
CA PRO A 244 14.03 -3.38 -14.46
C PRO A 244 14.59 -4.05 -13.19
N GLY A 245 14.33 -5.36 -13.05
CA GLY A 245 14.77 -6.13 -11.88
C GLY A 245 13.80 -6.14 -10.69
N TYR A 246 12.75 -5.32 -10.67
CA TYR A 246 11.78 -5.26 -9.58
C TYR A 246 11.16 -6.64 -9.28
N PHE A 247 10.61 -7.31 -10.28
CA PHE A 247 9.96 -8.61 -10.08
C PHE A 247 10.94 -9.71 -9.69
N HIS A 248 12.18 -9.63 -10.13
CA HIS A 248 13.24 -10.56 -9.72
C HIS A 248 13.60 -10.34 -8.24
N CYS A 249 13.72 -9.08 -7.81
CA CYS A 249 13.90 -8.72 -6.40
C CYS A 249 12.74 -9.23 -5.54
N LEU A 250 11.50 -9.00 -5.96
CA LEU A 250 10.30 -9.48 -5.29
C LEU A 250 10.28 -11.01 -5.18
N ALA A 251 10.52 -11.72 -6.28
CA ALA A 251 10.54 -13.16 -6.30
C ALA A 251 11.65 -13.75 -5.42
N TYR A 252 12.84 -13.12 -5.39
CA TYR A 252 13.91 -13.50 -4.49
C TYR A 252 13.48 -13.42 -3.03
N HIS A 253 12.92 -12.29 -2.62
CA HIS A 253 12.43 -12.11 -1.25
C HIS A 253 11.27 -13.04 -0.91
N PHE A 254 10.39 -13.34 -1.86
CA PHE A 254 9.31 -14.30 -1.68
C PHE A 254 9.83 -15.72 -1.45
N LEU A 255 10.80 -16.17 -2.24
CA LEU A 255 11.36 -17.52 -2.13
C LEU A 255 12.21 -17.72 -0.87
N THR A 256 12.78 -16.64 -0.32
CA THR A 256 13.71 -16.69 0.82
C THR A 256 13.10 -16.20 2.12
N ALA A 257 11.88 -15.65 2.11
CA ALA A 257 11.21 -15.18 3.30
C ALA A 257 10.91 -16.34 4.26
N GLU A 258 11.09 -16.12 5.57
CA GLU A 258 10.79 -17.12 6.60
C GLU A 258 9.33 -17.59 6.57
N LYS A 259 8.38 -16.64 6.34
CA LYS A 259 6.94 -16.90 6.25
C LYS A 259 6.37 -16.24 5.00
N PRO A 260 6.65 -16.76 3.79
CA PRO A 260 6.34 -16.08 2.55
C PRO A 260 4.83 -15.82 2.35
N TYR A 261 3.98 -16.74 2.79
CA TYR A 261 2.51 -16.60 2.69
C TYR A 261 1.88 -15.69 3.76
N ARG A 262 2.66 -15.35 4.80
CA ARG A 262 2.26 -14.39 5.85
C ARG A 262 3.07 -13.11 5.77
N SER A 263 3.36 -12.69 4.55
CA SER A 263 4.15 -11.48 4.28
C SER A 263 3.57 -10.69 3.12
N SER A 264 3.58 -9.37 3.27
CA SER A 264 3.51 -8.43 2.16
C SER A 264 4.90 -7.91 1.82
N TYR A 265 5.06 -7.35 0.64
CA TYR A 265 6.33 -6.85 0.13
C TYR A 265 6.17 -5.40 -0.28
N GLN A 266 6.94 -4.50 0.31
CA GLN A 266 6.79 -3.07 0.10
C GLN A 266 8.03 -2.50 -0.61
N PRO A 267 7.90 -2.01 -1.85
CA PRO A 267 8.91 -1.17 -2.49
C PRO A 267 8.90 0.25 -1.93
N ILE A 268 9.85 1.07 -2.38
CA ILE A 268 9.93 2.49 -2.03
C ILE A 268 9.21 3.30 -3.11
N PRO A 269 8.06 3.93 -2.84
CA PRO A 269 7.44 4.84 -3.78
C PRO A 269 8.23 6.14 -3.86
N ILE A 270 8.68 6.51 -5.06
CA ILE A 270 9.40 7.75 -5.34
C ILE A 270 8.56 8.58 -6.30
N TYR A 271 8.05 9.71 -5.82
CA TYR A 271 7.18 10.60 -6.60
C TYR A 271 8.01 11.60 -7.41
N HIS A 272 8.55 11.18 -8.57
CA HIS A 272 9.43 12.04 -9.34
C HIS A 272 9.21 12.05 -10.87
N ASN A 273 8.26 11.29 -11.42
CA ASN A 273 8.04 11.24 -12.87
C ASN A 273 7.77 12.64 -13.46
N ASN A 274 6.95 13.45 -12.78
CA ASN A 274 6.55 14.80 -13.19
C ASN A 274 6.96 15.88 -12.19
N ILE A 275 7.96 15.62 -11.33
CA ILE A 275 8.31 16.47 -10.18
C ILE A 275 8.67 17.89 -10.59
N TRP A 276 9.34 18.08 -11.74
CA TRP A 276 9.75 19.39 -12.20
C TRP A 276 8.61 20.25 -12.74
N GLN A 277 7.52 19.62 -13.19
CA GLN A 277 6.30 20.29 -13.63
C GLN A 277 5.36 20.59 -12.46
N ALA A 278 5.48 19.86 -11.36
CA ALA A 278 4.62 20.00 -10.21
C ALA A 278 4.86 21.32 -9.44
N PRO A 279 3.81 21.94 -8.86
CA PRO A 279 3.92 23.11 -8.00
C PRO A 279 4.81 22.83 -6.77
N PHE A 280 5.42 23.87 -6.19
CA PHE A 280 6.37 23.69 -5.09
C PHE A 280 5.80 22.92 -3.90
N PHE A 281 4.56 23.17 -3.49
CA PHE A 281 3.93 22.47 -2.37
C PHE A 281 3.69 20.97 -2.68
N SER A 282 3.38 20.63 -3.93
CA SER A 282 3.28 19.24 -4.38
C SER A 282 4.64 18.54 -4.36
N ARG A 283 5.72 19.25 -4.74
CA ARG A 283 7.09 18.75 -4.63
C ARG A 283 7.47 18.47 -3.17
N VAL A 284 7.18 19.40 -2.26
CA VAL A 284 7.44 19.21 -0.83
C VAL A 284 6.71 17.98 -0.30
N SER A 285 5.41 17.83 -0.62
CA SER A 285 4.63 16.65 -0.22
C SER A 285 5.18 15.36 -0.82
N ALA A 286 5.51 15.35 -2.11
CA ALA A 286 6.08 14.21 -2.83
C ALA A 286 7.40 13.73 -2.22
N TYR A 287 8.34 14.66 -1.97
CA TYR A 287 9.62 14.33 -1.33
C TYR A 287 9.43 13.87 0.11
N SER A 288 8.56 14.51 0.88
CA SER A 288 8.27 14.10 2.27
C SER A 288 7.74 12.66 2.32
N ASN A 289 6.81 12.30 1.43
CA ASN A 289 6.28 10.94 1.35
C ASN A 289 7.37 9.94 0.91
N SER A 290 8.18 10.26 -0.11
CA SER A 290 9.27 9.39 -0.56
C SER A 290 10.29 9.15 0.56
N PHE A 291 10.72 10.20 1.25
CA PHE A 291 11.69 10.10 2.35
C PHE A 291 11.13 9.30 3.53
N TRP A 292 9.87 9.54 3.88
CA TRP A 292 9.21 8.79 4.94
C TRP A 292 9.15 7.30 4.61
N GLN A 293 8.69 6.94 3.42
CA GLN A 293 8.60 5.56 2.99
C GLN A 293 9.97 4.88 2.87
N MET A 294 10.97 5.61 2.36
CA MET A 294 12.35 5.14 2.31
C MET A 294 12.89 4.83 3.70
N MET A 295 12.69 5.72 4.66
CA MET A 295 13.12 5.53 6.04
C MET A 295 12.39 4.34 6.70
N GLN A 296 11.11 4.15 6.46
CA GLN A 296 10.35 3.02 7.02
C GLN A 296 10.89 1.66 6.56
N GLN A 297 11.55 1.58 5.40
CA GLN A 297 12.19 0.35 4.94
C GLN A 297 13.29 -0.17 5.91
N ILE A 298 13.93 0.72 6.68
CA ILE A 298 14.93 0.33 7.70
C ILE A 298 14.26 -0.11 8.99
N ARG A 299 13.03 0.31 9.21
CA ARG A 299 12.25 0.05 10.42
C ARG A 299 11.16 -0.98 10.12
N CYS A 300 11.58 -2.17 9.70
CA CYS A 300 10.67 -3.22 9.27
C CYS A 300 9.62 -3.62 10.34
N GLU A 301 9.92 -3.39 11.63
CA GLU A 301 8.97 -3.62 12.73
C GLU A 301 7.78 -2.64 12.75
N LYS A 302 7.91 -1.50 12.05
CA LYS A 302 6.87 -0.47 11.92
C LYS A 302 6.36 -0.33 10.49
N LEU A 303 6.91 -1.13 9.58
CA LEU A 303 6.54 -1.06 8.16
C LEU A 303 5.14 -1.65 7.98
N ALA A 304 4.24 -0.83 7.45
CA ALA A 304 2.94 -1.24 6.95
C ALA A 304 2.92 -1.12 5.41
N THR A 305 1.97 -1.77 4.76
CA THR A 305 1.77 -1.59 3.33
C THR A 305 1.31 -0.17 3.01
N TYR A 306 1.81 0.32 1.90
CA TYR A 306 1.51 1.62 1.32
C TYR A 306 1.25 1.44 -0.18
N SER A 307 1.01 2.50 -0.92
CA SER A 307 0.80 2.42 -2.36
C SER A 307 1.87 1.57 -3.07
N SER A 308 1.47 0.83 -4.08
CA SER A 308 2.36 -0.01 -4.89
C SER A 308 3.04 -1.14 -4.12
N HIS A 309 2.26 -1.93 -3.41
CA HIS A 309 2.74 -3.09 -2.66
C HIS A 309 2.44 -4.42 -3.36
N ALA A 310 3.10 -5.49 -2.91
CA ALA A 310 2.81 -6.84 -3.35
C ALA A 310 2.47 -7.76 -2.17
N LEU A 311 1.66 -8.78 -2.44
CA LEU A 311 1.29 -9.82 -1.49
C LEU A 311 0.93 -11.12 -2.21
N THR A 312 0.75 -12.21 -1.46
CA THR A 312 0.43 -13.50 -2.05
C THR A 312 -1.07 -13.64 -2.33
N TRP A 313 -1.41 -14.35 -3.39
CA TRP A 313 -2.80 -14.67 -3.72
C TRP A 313 -3.49 -15.47 -2.61
N THR A 314 -2.76 -16.37 -1.94
CA THR A 314 -3.27 -17.14 -0.81
C THR A 314 -3.73 -16.24 0.33
N ALA A 315 -2.93 -15.25 0.73
CA ALA A 315 -3.32 -14.31 1.78
C ALA A 315 -4.57 -13.50 1.40
N LEU A 316 -4.69 -13.11 0.11
CA LEU A 316 -5.89 -12.40 -0.38
C LEU A 316 -7.14 -13.28 -0.34
N LEU A 317 -7.04 -14.55 -0.71
CA LEU A 317 -8.17 -15.48 -0.66
C LEU A 317 -8.69 -15.69 0.76
N GLU A 318 -7.78 -15.76 1.75
CA GLU A 318 -8.15 -16.00 3.16
C GLU A 318 -8.97 -14.85 3.77
N ILE A 319 -8.80 -13.62 3.28
CA ILE A 319 -9.50 -12.43 3.80
C ILE A 319 -10.58 -11.88 2.86
N ASP A 320 -10.88 -12.59 1.76
CA ASP A 320 -11.81 -12.15 0.71
C ASP A 320 -11.41 -10.82 0.07
N PHE A 321 -10.11 -10.66 -0.23
CA PHE A 321 -9.51 -9.51 -0.90
C PHE A 321 -9.55 -8.20 -0.06
N TRP A 322 -9.46 -7.05 -0.72
CA TRP A 322 -9.48 -5.74 -0.07
C TRP A 322 -10.86 -5.38 0.44
N ALA A 323 -10.91 -4.65 1.55
CA ALA A 323 -12.16 -4.11 2.07
C ALA A 323 -12.72 -3.01 1.14
N PRO A 324 -13.91 -3.18 0.56
CA PRO A 324 -14.47 -2.22 -0.40
C PRO A 324 -15.12 -1.00 0.28
N ASN A 325 -15.21 -0.99 1.60
CA ASN A 325 -15.88 0.03 2.40
C ASN A 325 -14.91 1.03 3.06
N MET A 326 -13.67 1.14 2.56
CA MET A 326 -12.63 1.97 3.15
C MET A 326 -11.85 2.73 2.08
N VAL A 327 -11.34 3.93 2.45
CA VAL A 327 -10.58 4.80 1.55
C VAL A 327 -9.08 4.49 1.59
N SER A 328 -8.55 4.09 2.75
CA SER A 328 -7.13 3.78 2.95
C SER A 328 -6.85 2.28 2.84
N GLU A 329 -7.26 1.69 1.74
CA GLU A 329 -7.19 0.25 1.49
C GLU A 329 -5.75 -0.28 1.51
N ASP A 330 -4.78 0.51 1.04
CA ASP A 330 -3.37 0.13 0.96
C ASP A 330 -2.75 -0.14 2.33
N SER A 331 -3.06 0.67 3.35
CA SER A 331 -2.60 0.42 4.72
C SER A 331 -3.53 -0.53 5.48
N ARG A 332 -4.82 -0.50 5.17
CA ARG A 332 -5.81 -1.39 5.82
C ARG A 332 -5.54 -2.85 5.55
N ILE A 333 -5.08 -3.22 4.36
CA ILE A 333 -4.81 -4.62 4.01
C ILE A 333 -3.78 -5.25 4.94
N PHE A 334 -2.74 -4.52 5.34
CA PHE A 334 -1.77 -4.97 6.34
C PHE A 334 -2.45 -5.29 7.68
N TRP A 335 -3.22 -4.34 8.22
CA TRP A 335 -3.90 -4.52 9.50
C TRP A 335 -4.93 -5.64 9.46
N HIS A 336 -5.63 -5.81 8.33
CA HIS A 336 -6.58 -6.91 8.14
C HIS A 336 -5.87 -8.26 8.22
N LEU A 337 -4.77 -8.43 7.48
CA LEU A 337 -3.97 -9.65 7.50
C LEU A 337 -3.27 -9.87 8.86
N PHE A 338 -2.77 -8.79 9.48
CA PHE A 338 -2.17 -8.86 10.82
C PHE A 338 -3.15 -9.37 11.87
N LEU A 339 -4.39 -8.90 11.86
CA LEU A 339 -5.45 -9.37 12.74
C LEU A 339 -5.90 -10.79 12.39
N HIS A 340 -6.04 -11.11 11.09
CA HIS A 340 -6.39 -12.44 10.61
C HIS A 340 -5.40 -13.50 11.09
N TYR A 341 -4.11 -13.23 10.98
CA TYR A 341 -3.04 -14.11 11.45
C TYR A 341 -2.64 -13.88 12.92
N ARG A 342 -3.46 -13.16 13.70
CA ARG A 342 -3.28 -12.94 15.15
C ARG A 342 -1.89 -12.35 15.50
N GLY A 343 -1.42 -11.40 14.71
CA GLY A 343 -0.12 -10.76 14.88
C GLY A 343 1.05 -11.44 14.17
N ASP A 344 0.85 -12.61 13.57
CA ASP A 344 1.88 -13.34 12.84
C ASP A 344 1.85 -13.00 11.33
N TYR A 345 1.93 -11.70 11.03
CA TYR A 345 2.01 -11.15 9.67
C TYR A 345 3.00 -9.99 9.64
N ARG A 346 3.78 -9.86 8.57
CA ARG A 346 4.79 -8.82 8.45
C ARG A 346 4.82 -8.19 7.06
N VAL A 347 5.50 -7.04 6.96
CA VAL A 347 5.86 -6.45 5.68
C VAL A 347 7.36 -6.56 5.48
N ILE A 348 7.77 -7.11 4.36
CA ILE A 348 9.17 -7.25 3.97
C ILE A 348 9.55 -6.03 3.12
N PRO A 349 10.56 -5.25 3.55
CA PRO A 349 11.07 -4.15 2.76
C PRO A 349 11.87 -4.67 1.57
N LEU A 350 11.53 -4.20 0.37
CA LEU A 350 12.28 -4.57 -0.83
C LEU A 350 13.51 -3.71 -1.04
N HIS A 351 13.60 -2.55 -0.39
CA HIS A 351 14.62 -1.51 -0.65
C HIS A 351 14.78 -1.17 -2.14
N PHE A 352 13.77 -1.45 -2.93
CA PHE A 352 13.74 -1.25 -4.38
C PHE A 352 12.71 -0.17 -4.72
N PRO A 353 13.03 0.83 -5.55
CA PRO A 353 12.12 1.92 -5.84
C PRO A 353 11.08 1.57 -6.91
N ILE A 354 9.94 2.26 -6.84
CA ILE A 354 8.97 2.41 -7.92
C ILE A 354 8.71 3.89 -8.10
N SER A 355 8.76 4.36 -9.35
CA SER A 355 8.54 5.76 -9.66
C SER A 355 7.06 6.05 -9.91
N MET A 356 6.58 7.18 -9.39
CA MET A 356 5.18 7.61 -9.44
C MET A 356 5.07 9.11 -9.73
N ASP A 357 3.87 9.58 -10.06
CA ASP A 357 3.60 10.98 -10.28
C ASP A 357 3.42 11.76 -8.97
N ALA A 358 3.98 12.96 -8.89
CA ALA A 358 3.59 13.94 -7.88
C ALA A 358 2.21 14.52 -8.23
N THR A 359 1.40 14.81 -7.21
CA THR A 359 0.05 15.37 -7.40
C THR A 359 0.11 16.69 -8.16
N MET A 360 -0.45 16.71 -9.36
CA MET A 360 -0.49 17.89 -10.23
C MET A 360 -1.84 17.95 -10.97
N ASP A 361 -2.33 19.16 -11.24
CA ASP A 361 -3.50 19.42 -12.05
C ASP A 361 -3.23 20.63 -12.98
N LYS A 362 -4.20 20.96 -13.84
CA LYS A 362 -4.12 22.00 -14.86
C LYS A 362 -3.79 23.40 -14.31
N SER A 363 -4.10 23.68 -13.05
CA SER A 363 -3.77 24.94 -12.40
C SER A 363 -3.18 24.78 -11.00
N PHE A 364 -2.45 25.81 -10.55
CA PHE A 364 -1.87 25.88 -9.22
C PHE A 364 -2.92 25.66 -8.11
N TRP A 365 -4.05 26.39 -8.17
CA TRP A 365 -5.11 26.30 -7.16
C TRP A 365 -5.84 24.97 -7.18
N GLN A 366 -6.01 24.37 -8.36
CA GLN A 366 -6.62 23.05 -8.47
C GLN A 366 -5.68 21.97 -7.87
N SER A 367 -4.40 22.08 -8.14
CA SER A 367 -3.39 21.20 -7.54
C SER A 367 -3.38 21.32 -6.00
N ALA A 368 -3.45 22.53 -5.45
CA ALA A 368 -3.52 22.78 -4.01
C ALA A 368 -4.78 22.16 -3.38
N LYS A 369 -5.93 22.35 -4.04
CA LYS A 369 -7.21 21.79 -3.59
C LYS A 369 -7.20 20.25 -3.62
N ASN A 370 -6.63 19.66 -4.65
CA ASN A 370 -6.53 18.21 -4.78
C ASN A 370 -5.57 17.62 -3.76
N LEU A 371 -4.40 18.25 -3.53
CA LEU A 371 -3.48 17.84 -2.49
C LEU A 371 -4.12 17.93 -1.10
N TYR A 372 -4.81 19.03 -0.78
CA TYR A 372 -5.55 19.17 0.47
C TYR A 372 -6.61 18.09 0.66
N ARG A 373 -7.39 17.79 -0.40
CA ARG A 373 -8.39 16.72 -0.36
C ARG A 373 -7.76 15.34 -0.16
N GLN A 374 -6.60 15.10 -0.75
CA GLN A 374 -5.85 13.85 -0.59
C GLN A 374 -5.33 13.70 0.84
N GLN A 375 -4.77 14.76 1.42
CA GLN A 375 -4.25 14.73 2.80
C GLN A 375 -5.34 14.70 3.88
N ARG A 376 -6.55 15.17 3.57
CA ARG A 376 -7.70 15.16 4.49
C ARG A 376 -8.35 13.77 4.64
N ARG A 377 -8.10 12.86 3.71
CA ARG A 377 -8.66 11.50 3.74
C ARG A 377 -8.01 10.63 4.80
#